data_5a095edbd063dd797bfd4fcdefa79400
#
_entry.id   5a095edbd063dd797bfd4fcdefa79400
#
_cell.length_a   1.000
_cell.length_b   1.000
_cell.length_c   1.000
_cell.angle_alpha   90.00
_cell.angle_beta   90.00
_cell.angle_gamma   90.00
#
_symmetry.space_group_name_H-M   'P 1'
#
loop_
_entity.id
_entity.type
_entity.pdbx_description
1 polymer ?
#
loop_
_entity_poly.entity_id
_entity_poly.type
_entity_poly.pdbx_seq_one_letter_code
_entity_poly.pdbx_strand_id
1 'polypeptide(L)'
;MASEKTFENKIKAYLKSIGAYFIKTHGDRFSRIGTPDIIACINGKFVAVEVKGEKGKPSELQLYHIEQIQKAGGYGIILYPKDFEKFKKDVESLLTSH
;
A
#
# COMPACT_ATOMS: atom_id res chain seq x y z
N MET A 1 3.94 -14.30 15.24
CA MET A 1 2.96 -13.56 14.39
C MET A 1 3.42 -12.14 14.18
N ALA A 2 3.39 -11.69 12.97
CA ALA A 2 3.76 -10.31 12.67
C ALA A 2 2.60 -9.38 13.02
N SER A 3 2.89 -8.34 13.80
CA SER A 3 1.92 -7.28 14.05
C SER A 3 1.75 -6.46 12.76
N GLU A 4 0.69 -5.68 12.71
CA GLU A 4 0.49 -4.76 11.60
C GLU A 4 1.67 -3.80 11.46
N LYS A 5 2.17 -3.29 12.58
CA LYS A 5 3.31 -2.36 12.59
C LYS A 5 4.58 -3.02 12.04
N THR A 6 4.85 -4.24 12.46
CA THR A 6 6.02 -4.99 11.97
C THR A 6 5.91 -5.20 10.46
N PHE A 7 4.73 -5.57 9.98
CA PHE A 7 4.50 -5.77 8.57
C PHE A 7 4.62 -4.46 7.79
N GLU A 8 4.06 -3.38 8.32
CA GLU A 8 4.19 -2.06 7.68
C GLU A 8 5.65 -1.68 7.51
N ASN A 9 6.47 -1.90 8.53
CA ASN A 9 7.90 -1.60 8.47
C ASN A 9 8.59 -2.42 7.37
N LYS A 10 8.17 -3.66 7.20
CA LYS A 10 8.70 -4.54 6.16
C LYS A 10 8.36 -4.02 4.77
N ILE A 11 7.14 -3.55 4.57
CA ILE A 11 6.72 -2.96 3.30
C ILE A 11 7.54 -1.71 3.01
N LYS A 12 7.71 -0.84 4.00
CA LYS A 12 8.48 0.39 3.83
C LYS A 12 9.94 0.10 3.49
N ALA A 13 10.54 -0.89 4.14
CA ALA A 13 11.90 -1.29 3.85
C ALA A 13 12.03 -1.79 2.40
N TYR A 14 11.08 -2.58 1.95
CA TYR A 14 11.05 -3.07 0.57
C TYR A 14 10.95 -1.92 -0.42
N LEU A 15 10.01 -1.00 -0.20
CA LEU A 15 9.83 0.14 -1.10
C LEU A 15 11.10 0.99 -1.18
N LYS A 16 11.75 1.20 -0.04
CA LYS A 16 13.02 1.93 -0.01
C LYS A 16 14.09 1.20 -0.81
N SER A 17 14.15 -0.12 -0.71
CA SER A 17 15.18 -0.92 -1.38
C SER A 17 15.09 -0.86 -2.90
N ILE A 18 13.89 -0.61 -3.44
CA ILE A 18 13.69 -0.53 -4.90
C ILE A 18 13.69 0.92 -5.40
N GLY A 19 13.99 1.88 -4.53
CA GLY A 19 14.07 3.28 -4.91
C GLY A 19 12.72 3.96 -5.12
N ALA A 20 11.65 3.42 -4.57
CA ALA A 20 10.34 4.06 -4.68
C ALA A 20 10.28 5.28 -3.78
N TYR A 21 9.60 6.31 -4.24
CA TYR A 21 9.25 7.43 -3.38
C TYR A 21 7.94 7.08 -2.66
N PHE A 22 7.90 7.18 -1.34
CA PHE A 22 6.67 6.88 -0.62
C PHE A 22 6.52 7.73 0.62
N ILE A 23 5.28 7.88 1.07
CA ILE A 23 4.95 8.57 2.29
C ILE A 23 3.96 7.74 3.09
N LYS A 24 4.01 7.90 4.40
CA LYS A 24 3.02 7.35 5.32
C LYS A 24 1.96 8.43 5.55
N THR A 25 0.68 8.07 5.39
CA THR A 25 -0.38 9.06 5.35
C THR A 25 -1.12 9.28 6.65
N HIS A 26 -1.07 8.33 7.59
CA HIS A 26 -1.96 8.41 8.74
C HIS A 26 -1.37 9.22 9.89
N GLY A 27 -2.21 9.47 10.88
CA GLY A 27 -1.80 10.13 12.12
C GLY A 27 -1.93 11.63 12.09
N ASP A 28 -2.36 12.17 10.99
CA ASP A 28 -2.50 13.61 10.78
C ASP A 28 -3.98 13.96 10.73
N ARG A 29 -4.36 15.02 11.43
CA ARG A 29 -5.75 15.50 11.40
C ARG A 29 -6.20 15.96 10.02
N PHE A 30 -5.28 16.15 9.10
CA PHE A 30 -5.59 16.53 7.72
C PHE A 30 -5.81 15.33 6.81
N SER A 31 -5.51 14.12 7.30
CA SER A 31 -5.76 12.91 6.52
C SER A 31 -7.24 12.60 6.51
N ARG A 32 -7.75 12.18 5.36
CA ARG A 32 -9.12 11.71 5.26
C ARG A 32 -9.24 10.35 5.94
N ILE A 33 -10.40 10.12 6.58
CA ILE A 33 -10.70 8.82 7.17
C ILE A 33 -10.74 7.77 6.05
N GLY A 34 -10.05 6.66 6.25
CA GLY A 34 -10.00 5.56 5.29
C GLY A 34 -8.95 5.70 4.21
N THR A 35 -8.16 6.79 4.24
CA THR A 35 -7.04 6.95 3.32
C THR A 35 -6.05 5.80 3.51
N PRO A 36 -5.51 5.21 2.42
CA PRO A 36 -4.51 4.15 2.54
C PRO A 36 -3.29 4.59 3.35
N ASP A 37 -2.68 3.65 4.09
CA ASP A 37 -1.57 3.94 5.00
C ASP A 37 -0.31 4.44 4.31
N ILE A 38 -0.04 3.93 3.11
CA ILE A 38 1.17 4.26 2.36
C ILE A 38 0.77 4.66 0.96
N ILE A 39 1.30 5.80 0.52
CA ILE A 39 1.17 6.26 -0.86
C ILE A 39 2.57 6.27 -1.46
N ALA A 40 2.73 5.68 -2.63
CA ALA A 40 4.02 5.58 -3.27
C ALA A 40 3.93 5.93 -4.76
N CYS A 41 5.08 6.32 -5.30
CA CYS A 41 5.24 6.46 -6.75
C CYS A 41 6.31 5.46 -7.17
N ILE A 42 5.94 4.56 -8.06
CA ILE A 42 6.83 3.51 -8.54
C ILE A 42 6.84 3.56 -10.07
N ASN A 43 7.98 3.96 -10.63
CA ASN A 43 8.12 4.09 -12.07
C ASN A 43 7.00 4.93 -12.69
N GLY A 44 6.65 6.04 -12.03
CA GLY A 44 5.60 6.95 -12.48
C GLY A 44 4.18 6.49 -12.16
N LYS A 45 4.00 5.31 -11.60
CA LYS A 45 2.69 4.76 -11.28
C LYS A 45 2.29 5.11 -9.85
N PHE A 46 1.07 5.58 -9.65
CA PHE A 46 0.52 5.83 -8.33
C PHE A 46 0.20 4.48 -7.66
N VAL A 47 0.74 4.28 -6.46
CA VAL A 47 0.55 3.04 -5.69
C VAL A 47 0.04 3.40 -4.31
N ALA A 48 -1.00 2.72 -3.86
CA ALA A 48 -1.55 2.95 -2.52
C ALA A 48 -1.72 1.61 -1.80
N VAL A 49 -1.24 1.55 -0.57
CA VAL A 49 -1.27 0.32 0.22
C VAL A 49 -1.99 0.57 1.54
N GLU A 50 -3.06 -0.16 1.76
CA GLU A 50 -3.71 -0.21 3.06
C GLU A 50 -3.16 -1.44 3.78
N VAL A 51 -2.40 -1.23 4.85
CA VAL A 51 -1.70 -2.30 5.57
C VAL A 51 -2.61 -2.96 6.58
N LYS A 52 -2.66 -4.29 6.58
CA LYS A 52 -3.41 -5.05 7.58
C LYS A 52 -2.53 -6.12 8.20
N GLY A 53 -2.78 -6.40 9.49
CA GLY A 53 -2.23 -7.57 10.15
C GLY A 53 -3.00 -8.81 9.71
N GLU A 54 -2.56 -9.98 10.16
CA GLU A 54 -3.14 -11.26 9.73
C GLU A 54 -4.66 -11.33 9.86
N LYS A 55 -5.22 -10.75 10.91
CA LYS A 55 -6.65 -10.84 11.21
C LYS A 55 -7.39 -9.53 11.01
N GLY A 56 -6.71 -8.52 10.49
CA GLY A 56 -7.32 -7.22 10.29
C GLY A 56 -8.36 -7.25 9.18
N LYS A 57 -9.37 -6.42 9.31
CA LYS A 57 -10.40 -6.28 8.28
C LYS A 57 -10.47 -4.81 7.86
N PRO A 58 -10.55 -4.53 6.58
CA PRO A 58 -10.69 -3.16 6.13
C PRO A 58 -12.10 -2.64 6.44
N SER A 59 -12.18 -1.35 6.75
CA SER A 59 -13.48 -0.69 6.87
C SER A 59 -14.07 -0.47 5.48
N GLU A 60 -15.35 -0.16 5.43
CA GLU A 60 -16.00 0.16 4.15
C GLU A 60 -15.34 1.37 3.49
N LEU A 61 -14.94 2.36 4.28
CA LEU A 61 -14.31 3.55 3.74
C LEU A 61 -12.92 3.26 3.19
N GLN A 62 -12.16 2.37 3.84
CA GLN A 62 -10.87 1.92 3.31
C GLN A 62 -11.05 1.21 1.98
N LEU A 63 -12.03 0.33 1.88
CA LEU A 63 -12.35 -0.36 0.63
C LEU A 63 -12.75 0.64 -0.46
N TYR A 64 -13.54 1.63 -0.10
CA TYR A 64 -13.97 2.67 -1.03
C TYR A 64 -12.77 3.41 -1.62
N HIS A 65 -11.82 3.82 -0.77
CA HIS A 65 -10.64 4.55 -1.26
C HIS A 65 -9.80 3.69 -2.20
N ILE A 66 -9.59 2.42 -1.85
CA ILE A 66 -8.82 1.51 -2.70
C ILE A 66 -9.52 1.36 -4.05
N GLU A 67 -10.83 1.20 -4.05
CA GLU A 67 -11.60 1.07 -5.29
C GLU A 67 -11.49 2.32 -6.16
N GLN A 68 -11.59 3.51 -5.55
CA GLN A 68 -11.47 4.77 -6.30
C GLN A 68 -10.10 4.91 -6.93
N ILE A 69 -9.06 4.50 -6.23
CA ILE A 69 -7.69 4.54 -6.76
C ILE A 69 -7.57 3.61 -7.98
N GLN A 70 -8.13 2.40 -7.87
CA GLN A 70 -8.11 1.44 -8.98
C GLN A 70 -8.87 1.98 -10.19
N LYS A 71 -10.04 2.58 -9.97
CA LYS A 71 -10.82 3.16 -11.05
C LYS A 71 -10.11 4.31 -11.74
N ALA A 72 -9.30 5.05 -10.99
CA ALA A 72 -8.53 6.16 -11.54
C ALA A 72 -7.26 5.72 -12.26
N GLY A 73 -6.99 4.41 -12.30
CA GLY A 73 -5.82 3.86 -12.99
C GLY A 73 -4.61 3.61 -12.11
N GLY A 74 -4.72 3.84 -10.80
CA GLY A 74 -3.65 3.56 -9.87
C GLY A 74 -3.63 2.09 -9.45
N TYR A 75 -2.56 1.71 -8.75
CA TYR A 75 -2.46 0.41 -8.11
C TYR A 75 -2.85 0.59 -6.64
N GLY A 76 -4.00 0.07 -6.24
CA GLY A 76 -4.47 0.13 -4.87
C GLY A 76 -4.69 -1.27 -4.32
N ILE A 77 -4.27 -1.51 -3.09
CA ILE A 77 -4.36 -2.84 -2.51
C ILE A 77 -4.58 -2.78 -0.99
N ILE A 78 -5.40 -3.71 -0.50
CA ILE A 78 -5.44 -4.04 0.93
C ILE A 78 -4.42 -5.16 1.09
N LEU A 79 -3.34 -4.90 1.81
CA LEU A 79 -2.19 -5.82 1.83
C LEU A 79 -2.06 -6.52 3.17
N TYR A 80 -2.12 -7.86 3.12
CA TYR A 80 -1.92 -8.75 4.25
C TYR A 80 -0.54 -9.39 4.17
N PRO A 81 0.03 -9.83 5.31
CA PRO A 81 1.34 -10.50 5.29
C PRO A 81 1.40 -11.68 4.32
N LYS A 82 0.33 -12.46 4.22
CA LYS A 82 0.30 -13.63 3.31
C LYS A 82 0.43 -13.25 1.85
N ASP A 83 0.13 -12.02 1.50
CA ASP A 83 0.12 -11.55 0.10
C ASP A 83 1.38 -10.76 -0.26
N PHE A 84 2.34 -10.68 0.65
CA PHE A 84 3.51 -9.82 0.44
C PHE A 84 4.35 -10.24 -0.77
N GLU A 85 4.55 -11.55 -0.98
CA GLU A 85 5.33 -12.02 -2.14
C GLU A 85 4.64 -11.68 -3.45
N LYS A 86 3.31 -11.82 -3.50
CA LYS A 86 2.54 -11.43 -4.68
C LYS A 86 2.64 -9.92 -4.92
N PHE A 87 2.56 -9.14 -3.86
CA PHE A 87 2.72 -7.68 -3.95
C PHE A 87 4.08 -7.32 -4.57
N LYS A 88 5.14 -7.98 -4.12
CA LYS A 88 6.48 -7.71 -4.68
C LYS A 88 6.55 -8.05 -6.16
N LYS A 89 5.90 -9.12 -6.59
CA LYS A 89 5.85 -9.46 -8.01
C LYS A 89 5.08 -8.42 -8.82
N ASP A 90 3.98 -7.92 -8.27
CA ASP A 90 3.21 -6.85 -8.92
C ASP A 90 4.06 -5.59 -9.07
N VAL A 91 4.82 -5.25 -8.02
CA VAL A 91 5.69 -4.07 -8.04
C VAL A 91 6.81 -4.25 -9.05
N GLU A 92 7.39 -5.45 -9.15
CA GLU A 92 8.42 -5.73 -10.15
C GLU A 92 7.88 -5.50 -11.56
N SER A 93 6.63 -5.90 -11.82
CA SER A 93 5.99 -5.63 -13.10
C SER A 93 5.88 -4.13 -13.38
N LEU A 94 5.57 -3.33 -12.36
CA LEU A 94 5.51 -1.88 -12.52
C LEU A 94 6.89 -1.29 -12.82
N LEU A 95 7.94 -1.83 -12.21
CA LEU A 95 9.30 -1.34 -12.41
C LEU A 95 9.80 -1.60 -13.83
N THR A 96 9.33 -2.66 -14.46
CA THR A 96 9.76 -3.02 -15.82
C THR A 96 8.79 -2.53 -16.89
N SER A 97 7.71 -1.92 -16.50
CA SER A 97 6.69 -1.38 -17.42
C SER A 97 7.18 -0.09 -18.07
N HIS A 98 6.80 0.13 -19.33
CA HIS A 98 7.16 1.35 -20.07
C HIS A 98 5.93 2.19 -20.41
#